data_c9753a9acd5180fd1efb6243c92ed8a8
#
_entry.id   c9753a9acd5180fd1efb6243c92ed8a8
#
_cell.length_a   1.000
_cell.length_b   1.000
_cell.length_c   1.000
_cell.angle_alpha   90.00
_cell.angle_beta   90.00
_cell.angle_gamma   90.00
#
_symmetry.space_group_name_H-M   'P 1'
#
loop_
_entity.id
_entity.type
_entity.pdbx_description
1 polymer ?
#
loop_
_entity_poly.entity_id
_entity_poly.type
_entity_poly.pdbx_seq_one_letter_code
_entity_poly.pdbx_strand_id
1 'polypeptide(L)'
;MSNKNMSVLEYYGLTYTSEYDIFDIPAVMLYNTFVKPPTRRIVSKKYVLARDNMVCQYCSAKLNHLTSSVDHVVPISYFDSKTKANTWENLVACCKKCNTKKRNRRPHEAGMKLISTPKQPAGFITIQEGPEIWRKYVSSVQNSRLAVET
;
A
#
# COMPACT_ATOMS: atom_id res chain seq x y z
N MET A 1 -12.76 -16.33 -23.48
CA MET A 1 -13.15 -15.06 -24.14
C MET A 1 -11.94 -14.13 -24.10
N SER A 2 -11.30 -13.88 -25.23
CA SER A 2 -10.13 -12.97 -25.31
C SER A 2 -10.64 -11.52 -25.22
N ASN A 3 -10.28 -10.84 -24.14
CA ASN A 3 -10.59 -9.42 -24.02
C ASN A 3 -9.63 -8.65 -24.96
N LYS A 4 -10.16 -8.04 -26.03
CA LYS A 4 -9.40 -7.32 -27.06
C LYS A 4 -8.49 -6.20 -26.51
N ASN A 5 -8.72 -5.80 -25.25
CA ASN A 5 -7.99 -4.73 -24.58
C ASN A 5 -6.87 -5.21 -23.65
N MET A 6 -6.64 -6.51 -23.54
CA MET A 6 -5.60 -7.08 -22.69
C MET A 6 -4.80 -8.15 -23.41
N SER A 7 -3.50 -8.14 -23.25
CA SER A 7 -2.56 -9.17 -23.68
C SER A 7 -1.80 -9.74 -22.49
N VAL A 8 -1.61 -11.05 -22.46
CA VAL A 8 -0.80 -11.72 -21.44
C VAL A 8 0.67 -11.61 -21.86
N LEU A 9 1.51 -11.11 -20.97
CA LEU A 9 2.95 -11.01 -21.18
C LEU A 9 3.70 -12.21 -20.61
N GLU A 10 3.24 -12.73 -19.49
CA GLU A 10 3.83 -13.91 -18.84
C GLU A 10 2.80 -14.73 -18.08
N TYR A 11 3.10 -16.00 -17.93
CA TYR A 11 2.32 -16.97 -17.17
C TYR A 11 3.10 -17.47 -15.96
N TYR A 12 2.40 -17.92 -14.91
CA TYR A 12 3.02 -18.53 -13.72
C TYR A 12 3.61 -19.92 -13.98
N GLY A 13 3.35 -20.53 -15.13
CA GLY A 13 3.65 -21.94 -15.37
C GLY A 13 2.73 -22.90 -14.61
N LEU A 14 1.60 -22.40 -14.15
CA LEU A 14 0.56 -23.16 -13.46
C LEU A 14 -0.70 -23.16 -14.32
N THR A 15 -1.39 -24.29 -14.37
CA THR A 15 -2.66 -24.44 -15.06
C THR A 15 -3.82 -24.59 -14.08
N TYR A 16 -4.94 -24.04 -14.44
CA TYR A 16 -6.22 -24.27 -13.76
C TYR A 16 -7.10 -25.11 -14.66
N THR A 17 -7.60 -26.23 -14.15
CA THR A 17 -8.51 -27.12 -14.87
C THR A 17 -9.93 -26.88 -14.36
N SER A 18 -10.81 -26.46 -15.25
CA SER A 18 -12.26 -26.44 -15.01
C SER A 18 -12.91 -27.69 -15.57
N GLU A 19 -14.19 -27.85 -15.36
CA GLU A 19 -14.97 -28.98 -15.92
C GLU A 19 -14.97 -28.98 -17.45
N TYR A 20 -14.73 -27.83 -18.09
CA TYR A 20 -14.87 -27.66 -19.56
C TYR A 20 -13.57 -27.28 -20.26
N ASP A 21 -12.54 -26.80 -19.54
CA ASP A 21 -11.32 -26.30 -20.19
C ASP A 21 -10.13 -26.23 -19.23
N ILE A 22 -8.93 -26.14 -19.80
CA ILE A 22 -7.66 -25.95 -19.08
C ILE A 22 -7.12 -24.58 -19.42
N PHE A 23 -6.82 -23.78 -18.40
CA PHE A 23 -6.33 -22.42 -18.56
C PHE A 23 -4.96 -22.24 -17.90
N ASP A 24 -4.02 -21.66 -18.63
CA ASP A 24 -2.78 -21.18 -18.04
C ASP A 24 -3.06 -19.92 -17.20
N ILE A 25 -2.52 -19.89 -15.97
CA ILE A 25 -2.72 -18.75 -15.06
C ILE A 25 -1.79 -17.59 -15.47
N PRO A 26 -2.33 -16.45 -15.92
CA PRO A 26 -1.51 -15.31 -16.30
C PRO A 26 -0.84 -14.68 -15.07
N ALA A 27 0.47 -14.42 -15.17
CA ALA A 27 1.24 -13.74 -14.14
C ALA A 27 1.28 -12.23 -14.36
N VAL A 28 1.43 -11.81 -15.62
CA VAL A 28 1.50 -10.40 -16.01
C VAL A 28 0.64 -10.17 -17.24
N MET A 29 -0.23 -9.17 -17.15
CA MET A 29 -1.09 -8.75 -18.25
C MET A 29 -0.85 -7.28 -18.59
N LEU A 30 -0.73 -6.98 -19.89
CA LEU A 30 -0.70 -5.63 -20.42
C LEU A 30 -2.13 -5.19 -20.78
N TYR A 31 -2.51 -4.03 -20.30
CA TYR A 31 -3.75 -3.40 -20.72
C TYR A 31 -3.47 -2.43 -21.88
N ASN A 32 -4.04 -2.69 -23.04
CA ASN A 32 -3.72 -1.99 -24.30
C ASN A 32 -4.35 -0.59 -24.41
N THR A 33 -5.10 -0.16 -23.39
CA THR A 33 -5.68 1.19 -23.34
C THR A 33 -5.23 1.90 -22.09
N PHE A 34 -5.03 3.22 -22.17
CA PHE A 34 -4.70 4.01 -21.00
C PHE A 34 -5.86 4.00 -20.00
N VAL A 35 -5.59 3.46 -18.81
CA VAL A 35 -6.52 3.52 -17.67
C VAL A 35 -6.13 4.71 -16.80
N LYS A 36 -6.97 5.75 -16.80
CA LYS A 36 -6.75 6.89 -15.90
C LYS A 36 -6.78 6.39 -14.45
N PRO A 37 -5.67 6.54 -13.71
CA PRO A 37 -5.65 6.14 -12.32
C PRO A 37 -6.67 6.95 -11.52
N PRO A 38 -7.30 6.37 -10.49
CA PRO A 38 -8.26 7.10 -9.67
C PRO A 38 -7.58 8.31 -9.03
N THR A 39 -8.18 9.49 -9.22
CA THR A 39 -7.67 10.76 -8.68
C THR A 39 -7.69 10.80 -7.15
N ARG A 40 -8.58 10.05 -6.54
CA ARG A 40 -8.71 9.96 -5.08
C ARG A 40 -8.11 8.65 -4.58
N ARG A 41 -7.01 8.75 -3.85
CA ARG A 41 -6.38 7.60 -3.22
C ARG A 41 -7.13 7.22 -1.95
N ILE A 42 -7.70 6.03 -1.93
CA ILE A 42 -8.38 5.49 -0.76
C ILE A 42 -7.34 5.23 0.33
N VAL A 43 -7.52 5.86 1.48
CA VAL A 43 -6.71 5.59 2.66
C VAL A 43 -7.14 4.25 3.24
N SER A 44 -6.26 3.27 3.22
CA SER A 44 -6.52 1.96 3.81
C SER A 44 -5.31 1.47 4.62
N LYS A 45 -5.54 0.55 5.55
CA LYS A 45 -4.47 -0.05 6.36
C LYS A 45 -3.32 -0.57 5.50
N LYS A 46 -3.62 -1.30 4.41
CA LYS A 46 -2.63 -1.86 3.49
C LYS A 46 -1.71 -0.77 2.92
N TYR A 47 -2.29 0.32 2.46
CA TYR A 47 -1.52 1.40 1.84
C TYR A 47 -0.75 2.25 2.84
N VAL A 48 -1.27 2.46 4.06
CA VAL A 48 -0.53 3.13 5.14
C VAL A 48 0.69 2.31 5.55
N LEU A 49 0.53 0.99 5.73
CA LEU A 49 1.64 0.08 6.05
C LEU A 49 2.70 0.06 4.93
N ALA A 50 2.29 0.04 3.65
CA ALA A 50 3.19 0.08 2.51
C ALA A 50 3.93 1.42 2.41
N ARG A 51 3.25 2.57 2.61
CA ARG A 51 3.87 3.91 2.64
C ARG A 51 4.98 3.98 3.70
N ASP A 52 4.74 3.40 4.86
CA ASP A 52 5.65 3.43 6.00
C ASP A 52 6.63 2.25 6.00
N ASN A 53 6.78 1.54 4.85
CA ASN A 53 7.70 0.42 4.63
C ASN A 53 7.60 -0.70 5.67
N MET A 54 6.40 -1.00 6.17
CA MET A 54 6.18 -1.98 7.23
C MET A 54 7.03 -1.72 8.48
N VAL A 55 7.26 -0.44 8.83
CA VAL A 55 8.02 0.00 10.00
C VAL A 55 7.13 0.80 10.93
N CYS A 56 7.22 0.52 12.22
CA CYS A 56 6.51 1.30 13.25
C CYS A 56 7.03 2.73 13.31
N GLN A 57 6.17 3.72 13.08
CA GLN A 57 6.54 5.13 13.06
C GLN A 57 6.81 5.73 14.46
N TYR A 58 6.70 4.94 15.52
CA TYR A 58 7.02 5.36 16.88
C TYR A 58 8.31 4.73 17.46
N CYS A 59 8.62 3.46 17.12
CA CYS A 59 9.75 2.75 17.72
C CYS A 59 10.67 2.07 16.70
N SER A 60 10.49 2.32 15.41
CA SER A 60 11.29 1.74 14.30
C SER A 60 11.24 0.22 14.17
N ALA A 61 10.40 -0.49 14.93
CA ALA A 61 10.30 -1.93 14.83
C ALA A 61 9.73 -2.35 13.47
N LYS A 62 10.33 -3.36 12.84
CA LYS A 62 9.74 -4.00 11.65
C LYS A 62 8.41 -4.64 12.00
N LEU A 63 7.43 -4.46 11.13
CA LEU A 63 6.08 -4.97 11.29
C LEU A 63 5.87 -6.20 10.39
N ASN A 64 5.00 -7.08 10.83
CA ASN A 64 4.46 -8.18 10.03
C ASN A 64 2.92 -8.18 10.11
N HIS A 65 2.26 -9.08 9.42
CA HIS A 65 0.80 -9.16 9.40
C HIS A 65 0.16 -9.32 10.79
N LEU A 66 0.86 -9.99 11.73
CA LEU A 66 0.37 -10.25 13.09
C LEU A 66 0.60 -9.07 14.04
N THR A 67 1.69 -8.33 13.86
CA THR A 67 2.11 -7.25 14.77
C THR A 67 1.71 -5.87 14.29
N SER A 68 1.34 -5.74 13.01
CA SER A 68 1.00 -4.45 12.40
C SER A 68 -0.37 -3.92 12.83
N SER A 69 -0.38 -2.64 13.12
CA SER A 69 -1.57 -1.83 13.34
C SER A 69 -1.42 -0.50 12.59
N VAL A 70 -2.52 0.23 12.48
CA VAL A 70 -2.53 1.62 12.02
C VAL A 70 -3.11 2.46 13.14
N ASP A 71 -2.49 3.58 13.42
CA ASP A 71 -2.89 4.51 14.47
C ASP A 71 -3.22 5.88 13.90
N HIS A 72 -4.15 6.57 14.54
CA HIS A 72 -4.46 7.97 14.27
C HIS A 72 -3.53 8.84 15.11
N VAL A 73 -2.67 9.62 14.48
CA VAL A 73 -1.73 10.54 15.16
C VAL A 73 -2.51 11.46 16.10
N VAL A 74 -3.53 12.14 15.57
CA VAL A 74 -4.55 12.83 16.36
C VAL A 74 -5.73 11.88 16.53
N PRO A 75 -6.14 11.54 17.76
CA PRO A 75 -7.22 10.59 18.00
C PRO A 75 -8.53 10.98 17.32
N ILE A 76 -9.33 9.99 16.94
CA ILE A 76 -10.64 10.20 16.27
C ILE A 76 -11.56 11.11 17.09
N SER A 77 -11.48 11.03 18.42
CA SER A 77 -12.29 11.85 19.34
C SER A 77 -12.08 13.37 19.21
N TYR A 78 -11.01 13.80 18.52
CA TYR A 78 -10.73 15.20 18.22
C TYR A 78 -11.37 15.70 16.92
N PHE A 79 -12.08 14.82 16.21
CA PHE A 79 -12.72 15.15 14.93
C PHE A 79 -14.23 14.96 15.01
N ASP A 80 -14.97 15.77 14.28
CA ASP A 80 -16.44 15.68 14.20
C ASP A 80 -16.92 14.39 13.53
N SER A 81 -16.07 13.75 12.73
CA SER A 81 -16.38 12.49 12.08
C SER A 81 -15.14 11.61 11.84
N LYS A 82 -15.35 10.30 11.81
CA LYS A 82 -14.31 9.31 11.47
C LYS A 82 -13.70 9.55 10.09
N THR A 83 -14.50 10.03 9.15
CA THR A 83 -14.04 10.34 7.79
C THR A 83 -13.01 11.45 7.77
N LYS A 84 -13.21 12.50 8.60
CA LYS A 84 -12.25 13.60 8.75
C LYS A 84 -10.94 13.15 9.42
N ALA A 85 -11.00 12.15 10.31
CA ALA A 85 -9.82 11.59 10.95
C ALA A 85 -9.02 10.65 10.03
N ASN A 86 -9.67 10.01 9.05
CA ASN A 86 -9.06 9.03 8.14
C ASN A 86 -8.37 9.71 6.95
N THR A 87 -7.29 10.42 7.19
CA THR A 87 -6.47 11.07 6.16
C THR A 87 -5.06 10.51 6.14
N TRP A 88 -4.35 10.72 5.03
CA TRP A 88 -2.96 10.30 4.89
C TRP A 88 -2.03 10.95 5.92
N GLU A 89 -2.33 12.18 6.29
CA GLU A 89 -1.58 13.00 7.22
C GLU A 89 -1.83 12.63 8.68
N ASN A 90 -2.94 11.91 8.95
CA ASN A 90 -3.31 11.50 10.30
C ASN A 90 -3.15 10.01 10.60
N LEU A 91 -2.81 9.18 9.61
CA LEU A 91 -2.65 7.74 9.79
C LEU A 91 -1.19 7.31 9.64
N VAL A 92 -0.71 6.48 10.58
CA VAL A 92 0.66 5.94 10.57
C VAL A 92 0.67 4.45 10.88
N ALA A 93 1.67 3.75 10.30
CA ALA A 93 1.96 2.37 10.66
C ALA A 93 2.54 2.31 12.08
N CYS A 94 2.04 1.42 12.90
CA CYS A 94 2.54 1.21 14.25
C CYS A 94 2.48 -0.26 14.67
N CYS A 95 3.29 -0.63 15.66
CA CYS A 95 3.14 -1.93 16.31
C CYS A 95 1.99 -1.87 17.35
N LYS A 96 1.41 -3.02 17.64
CA LYS A 96 0.34 -3.14 18.66
C LYS A 96 0.75 -2.57 20.01
N LYS A 97 2.01 -2.77 20.43
CA LYS A 97 2.56 -2.24 21.71
C LYS A 97 2.51 -0.70 21.75
N CYS A 98 2.98 -0.03 20.70
CA CYS A 98 2.96 1.42 20.62
C CYS A 98 1.53 1.96 20.54
N ASN A 99 0.65 1.31 19.77
CA ASN A 99 -0.75 1.68 19.68
C ASN A 99 -1.45 1.59 21.05
N THR A 100 -1.26 0.49 21.77
CA THR A 100 -1.79 0.33 23.13
C THR A 100 -1.21 1.34 24.13
N LYS A 101 0.09 1.67 24.03
CA LYS A 101 0.71 2.71 24.86
C LYS A 101 0.13 4.07 24.61
N LYS A 102 -0.07 4.45 23.33
CA LYS A 102 -0.58 5.77 22.94
C LYS A 102 -2.05 5.96 23.33
N ARG A 103 -2.90 4.95 23.12
CA ARG A 103 -4.36 5.03 23.38
C ARG A 103 -4.99 6.25 22.69
N ASN A 104 -5.94 6.88 23.37
CA ASN A 104 -6.65 8.08 22.88
C ASN A 104 -5.94 9.38 23.25
N ARG A 105 -4.61 9.45 23.04
CA ARG A 105 -3.77 10.61 23.33
C ARG A 105 -2.97 10.99 22.08
N ARG A 106 -2.55 12.23 21.98
CA ARG A 106 -1.56 12.66 20.98
C ARG A 106 -0.20 12.05 21.30
N PRO A 107 0.71 11.88 20.32
CA PRO A 107 2.03 11.27 20.58
C PRO A 107 2.80 11.92 21.73
N HIS A 108 2.88 13.25 21.77
CA HIS A 108 3.59 13.97 22.83
C HIS A 108 2.98 13.76 24.22
N GLU A 109 1.65 13.66 24.33
CA GLU A 109 0.95 13.37 25.58
C GLU A 109 1.24 11.92 26.09
N ALA A 110 1.58 11.03 25.18
CA ALA A 110 1.97 9.65 25.50
C ALA A 110 3.48 9.47 25.70
N GLY A 111 4.27 10.57 25.66
CA GLY A 111 5.73 10.53 25.69
C GLY A 111 6.32 9.82 24.45
N MET A 112 5.68 10.01 23.30
CA MET A 112 6.06 9.38 22.03
C MET A 112 6.33 10.44 20.98
N LYS A 113 7.24 10.12 20.04
CA LYS A 113 7.58 10.98 18.90
C LYS A 113 7.44 10.16 17.61
N LEU A 114 6.95 10.80 16.55
CA LEU A 114 6.96 10.25 15.21
C LEU A 114 8.37 10.31 14.61
N ILE A 115 8.75 9.27 13.86
CA ILE A 115 9.99 9.25 13.09
C ILE A 115 9.92 10.26 11.94
N SER A 116 8.76 10.33 11.29
CA SER A 116 8.51 11.27 10.18
C SER A 116 7.08 11.81 10.23
N THR A 117 6.88 12.99 9.68
CA THR A 117 5.54 13.55 9.49
C THR A 117 4.83 12.79 8.39
N PRO A 118 3.66 12.17 8.64
CA PRO A 118 2.94 11.43 7.63
C PRO A 118 2.42 12.37 6.54
N LYS A 119 2.61 11.97 5.28
CA LYS A 119 2.17 12.71 4.10
C LYS A 119 1.46 11.79 3.13
N GLN A 120 0.63 12.35 2.25
CA GLN A 120 0.10 11.62 1.13
C GLN A 120 1.25 11.22 0.20
N PRO A 121 1.34 9.95 -0.23
CA PRO A 121 2.42 9.53 -1.14
C PRO A 121 2.29 10.22 -2.51
N ALA A 122 3.40 10.72 -3.04
CA ALA A 122 3.44 11.45 -4.31
C ALA A 122 3.18 10.55 -5.54
N GLY A 123 3.50 9.26 -5.46
CA GLY A 123 3.33 8.26 -6.53
C GLY A 123 2.38 7.13 -6.16
N PHE A 124 2.27 6.11 -7.01
CA PHE A 124 1.62 4.86 -6.63
C PHE A 124 2.44 4.17 -5.55
N ILE A 125 1.75 3.64 -4.52
CA ILE A 125 2.40 2.79 -3.55
C ILE A 125 2.64 1.46 -4.25
N THR A 126 3.86 1.19 -4.63
CA THR A 126 4.27 -0.12 -5.15
C THR A 126 4.32 -1.07 -3.97
N ILE A 127 3.46 -2.08 -3.96
CA ILE A 127 3.57 -3.18 -3.01
C ILE A 127 4.76 -4.01 -3.47
N GLN A 128 5.87 -3.91 -2.75
CA GLN A 128 7.12 -4.61 -3.10
C GLN A 128 7.06 -6.13 -2.90
N GLU A 129 6.02 -6.62 -2.25
CA GLU A 129 5.79 -8.05 -2.02
C GLU A 129 4.93 -8.64 -3.14
N GLY A 130 5.56 -8.98 -4.23
CA GLY A 130 4.97 -9.74 -5.31
C GLY A 130 5.91 -10.87 -5.74
N PRO A 131 5.41 -11.85 -6.50
CA PRO A 131 6.24 -12.89 -7.10
C PRO A 131 7.41 -12.29 -7.85
N GLU A 132 8.55 -12.99 -7.88
CA GLU A 132 9.78 -12.52 -8.53
C GLU A 132 9.57 -12.14 -9.99
N ILE A 133 8.70 -12.87 -10.68
CA ILE A 133 8.31 -12.63 -12.08
C ILE A 133 7.78 -11.18 -12.31
N TRP A 134 7.25 -10.49 -11.28
CA TRP A 134 6.77 -9.12 -11.41
C TRP A 134 7.86 -8.07 -11.30
N ARG A 135 9.02 -8.40 -10.70
CA ARG A 135 10.09 -7.43 -10.38
C ARG A 135 10.61 -6.72 -11.62
N LYS A 136 10.78 -7.46 -12.74
CA LYS A 136 11.27 -6.88 -13.99
C LYS A 136 10.32 -5.82 -14.58
N TYR A 137 9.01 -5.94 -14.32
CA TYR A 137 8.02 -4.97 -14.81
C TYR A 137 7.85 -3.77 -13.87
N VAL A 138 7.99 -3.99 -12.56
CA VAL A 138 7.88 -2.92 -11.56
C VAL A 138 9.09 -1.99 -11.60
N SER A 139 10.31 -2.51 -11.75
CA SER A 139 11.53 -1.72 -11.87
C SER A 139 11.57 -0.86 -13.14
N SER A 140 11.06 -1.36 -14.26
CA SER A 140 10.99 -0.60 -15.52
C SER A 140 10.06 0.61 -15.42
N VAL A 141 8.95 0.51 -14.67
CA VAL A 141 8.00 1.61 -14.44
C VAL A 141 8.60 2.70 -13.54
N GLN A 142 9.47 2.35 -12.60
CA GLN A 142 10.18 3.33 -11.77
C GLN A 142 11.20 4.15 -12.55
N ASN A 143 11.96 3.50 -13.45
CA ASN A 143 12.98 4.16 -14.25
C ASN A 143 12.38 5.09 -15.34
N SER A 144 11.24 4.76 -15.92
CA SER A 144 10.58 5.60 -16.93
C SER A 144 9.99 6.90 -16.34
N ARG A 145 9.79 7.01 -15.02
CA ARG A 145 9.28 8.22 -14.36
C ARG A 145 10.36 9.22 -14.00
N LEU A 146 11.59 8.76 -13.77
CA LEU A 146 12.75 9.65 -13.55
C LEU A 146 13.20 10.35 -14.84
N ALA A 147 12.83 9.83 -16.00
CA ALA A 147 13.17 10.40 -17.31
C ALA A 147 12.18 11.47 -17.82
N VAL A 148 11.07 11.71 -17.13
CA VAL A 148 10.03 12.70 -17.54
C VAL A 148 10.10 13.99 -16.70
N GLU A 149 10.90 14.02 -15.63
CA GLU A 149 11.10 15.19 -14.76
C GLU A 149 12.43 15.94 -14.99
N THR A 150 13.12 15.65 -16.10
CA THR A 150 14.26 16.43 -16.64
C THR A 150 13.85 17.03 -17.97
#